data_9988fcf7c5dfa48fc1cdb2e42b59dd31
#
_entry.id   9988fcf7c5dfa48fc1cdb2e42b59dd31
#
_cell.length_a   1.000
_cell.length_b   1.000
_cell.length_c   1.000
_cell.angle_alpha   90.00
_cell.angle_beta   90.00
_cell.angle_gamma   90.00
#
_symmetry.space_group_name_H-M   'P 1'
#
loop_
_entity.id
_entity.type
_entity.pdbx_description
1 polymer ?
#
loop_
_entity_poly.entity_id
_entity_poly.type
_entity_poly.pdbx_seq_one_letter_code
_entity_poly.pdbx_strand_id
1 'polypeptide(L)'
;SIREYLCGEAMHGLKIPSSRSLIIFTGEEPVFRETTEPGAMIVRSASTHVRFGNFEYLCHNDKKELLPELMTHVIEEYFSEYNELENKFELFFESVVRKTAELIAHWQTVGFAHGVMNTDNMSILGETFDFGPFGFLENYQPNYICNHSDYQGRYAFNNQPNIGLWN
;
A
#
# COMPACT_ATOMS: atom_id res chain seq x y z
N SER A 1 3.11 -0.47 16.05
CA SER A 1 4.05 -1.49 15.56
C SER A 1 3.55 -2.92 15.78
N ILE A 2 3.04 -3.32 16.98
CA ILE A 2 2.49 -4.68 17.19
C ILE A 2 1.28 -4.94 16.31
N ARG A 3 0.31 -4.01 16.24
CA ARG A 3 -0.86 -4.15 15.34
C ARG A 3 -0.45 -4.35 13.89
N GLU A 4 0.53 -3.61 13.43
CA GLU A 4 1.08 -3.68 12.08
C GLU A 4 1.75 -5.03 11.82
N TYR A 5 2.57 -5.53 12.76
CA TYR A 5 3.15 -6.86 12.70
C TYR A 5 2.08 -7.95 12.56
N LEU A 6 1.08 -7.93 13.46
CA LEU A 6 -0.02 -8.90 13.43
C LEU A 6 -0.83 -8.84 12.15
N CYS A 7 -1.07 -7.62 11.61
CA CYS A 7 -1.79 -7.46 10.36
C CYS A 7 -1.03 -8.03 9.17
N GLY A 8 0.27 -7.79 9.06
CA GLY A 8 1.09 -8.39 8.01
C GLY A 8 1.06 -9.92 8.03
N GLU A 9 1.13 -10.52 9.22
CA GLU A 9 1.01 -11.98 9.37
C GLU A 9 -0.41 -12.49 9.06
N ALA A 10 -1.45 -11.74 9.44
CA ALA A 10 -2.83 -12.06 9.09
C ALA A 10 -3.04 -12.04 7.56
N MET A 11 -2.55 -11.00 6.87
CA MET A 11 -2.61 -10.90 5.42
C MET A 11 -1.89 -12.07 4.75
N HIS A 12 -0.70 -12.40 5.24
CA HIS A 12 0.03 -13.57 4.73
C HIS A 12 -0.76 -14.87 4.92
N GLY A 13 -1.35 -15.08 6.11
CA GLY A 13 -2.19 -16.24 6.39
C GLY A 13 -3.44 -16.32 5.49
N LEU A 14 -3.99 -15.16 5.12
CA LEU A 14 -5.11 -15.03 4.17
C LEU A 14 -4.67 -15.14 2.70
N LYS A 15 -3.36 -15.28 2.43
CA LYS A 15 -2.77 -15.31 1.08
C LYS A 15 -2.97 -14.02 0.30
N ILE A 16 -3.07 -12.91 0.99
CA ILE A 16 -3.13 -11.58 0.40
C ILE A 16 -1.72 -11.03 0.28
N PRO A 17 -1.26 -10.57 -0.89
CA PRO A 17 0.06 -10.00 -1.05
C PRO A 17 0.32 -8.87 -0.04
N SER A 18 1.40 -8.96 0.70
CA SER A 18 1.71 -8.05 1.81
C SER A 18 3.18 -8.05 2.15
N SER A 19 3.66 -6.91 2.62
CA SER A 19 4.96 -6.85 3.30
C SER A 19 4.96 -7.73 4.55
N ARG A 20 6.13 -8.28 4.89
CA ARG A 20 6.33 -9.13 6.06
C ARG A 20 7.16 -8.39 7.10
N SER A 21 6.77 -8.48 8.34
CA SER A 21 7.52 -7.93 9.46
C SER A 21 8.56 -8.93 9.95
N LEU A 22 9.82 -8.52 10.00
CA LEU A 22 10.93 -9.37 10.41
C LEU A 22 11.18 -9.29 11.91
N ILE A 23 11.16 -8.06 12.46
CA ILE A 23 11.47 -7.80 13.87
C ILE A 23 10.87 -6.48 14.34
N ILE A 24 10.54 -6.41 15.62
CA ILE A 24 10.15 -5.18 16.32
C ILE A 24 11.21 -4.89 17.38
N PHE A 25 11.71 -3.67 17.39
CA PHE A 25 12.54 -3.14 18.46
C PHE A 25 11.72 -2.15 19.27
N THR A 26 11.89 -2.19 20.59
CA THR A 26 11.34 -1.18 21.50
C THR A 26 12.48 -0.38 22.10
N GLY A 27 12.30 0.94 22.21
CA GLY A 27 13.22 1.86 22.85
C GLY A 27 12.63 2.44 24.13
N GLU A 28 13.48 3.08 24.94
CA GLU A 28 13.04 3.81 26.14
C GLU A 28 12.66 5.26 25.80
N GLU A 29 12.96 5.73 24.60
CA GLU A 29 12.65 7.09 24.18
C GLU A 29 11.12 7.29 24.08
N PRO A 30 10.58 8.33 24.72
CA PRO A 30 9.16 8.61 24.68
C PRO A 30 8.76 9.17 23.30
N VAL A 31 7.69 8.61 22.72
CA VAL A 31 7.03 9.16 21.54
C VAL A 31 5.73 9.83 21.98
N PHE A 32 5.60 11.11 21.69
CA PHE A 32 4.45 11.91 22.02
C PHE A 32 3.38 11.76 20.93
N ARG A 33 2.27 11.11 21.27
CA ARG A 33 1.05 10.98 20.46
C ARG A 33 -0.13 11.48 21.27
N GLU A 34 -1.32 10.91 21.13
CA GLU A 34 -2.45 11.15 22.01
C GLU A 34 -2.11 10.79 23.47
N THR A 35 -1.31 9.75 23.67
CA THR A 35 -0.66 9.37 24.92
C THR A 35 0.84 9.23 24.69
N THR A 36 1.62 9.38 25.75
CA THR A 36 3.06 9.13 25.68
C THR A 36 3.29 7.62 25.69
N GLU A 37 3.95 7.14 24.65
CA GLU A 37 4.25 5.72 24.46
C GLU A 37 5.76 5.50 24.30
N PRO A 38 6.29 4.32 24.66
CA PRO A 38 7.68 3.97 24.34
C PRO A 38 7.86 3.88 22.83
N GLY A 39 8.99 4.38 22.34
CA GLY A 39 9.35 4.29 20.94
C GLY A 39 9.47 2.84 20.48
N ALA A 40 9.01 2.56 19.26
CA ALA A 40 9.16 1.24 18.65
C ALA A 40 9.49 1.39 17.15
N MET A 41 10.37 0.50 16.67
CA MET A 41 10.74 0.40 15.28
C MET A 41 10.41 -1.00 14.78
N ILE A 42 9.83 -1.09 13.58
CA ILE A 42 9.55 -2.33 12.90
C ILE A 42 10.42 -2.42 11.65
N VAL A 43 11.06 -3.57 11.43
CA VAL A 43 11.75 -3.88 10.18
C VAL A 43 10.84 -4.75 9.33
N ARG A 44 10.58 -4.28 8.12
CA ARG A 44 9.73 -4.97 7.14
C ARG A 44 10.51 -5.33 5.90
N SER A 45 10.12 -6.41 5.25
CA SER A 45 10.53 -6.77 3.90
C SER A 45 9.31 -6.74 2.97
N ALA A 46 9.53 -6.32 1.75
CA ALA A 46 8.56 -6.34 0.65
C ALA A 46 9.32 -6.68 -0.63
N SER A 47 8.62 -7.09 -1.67
CA SER A 47 9.25 -7.33 -2.98
C SER A 47 9.88 -6.05 -3.53
N THR A 48 9.22 -4.91 -3.29
CA THR A 48 9.72 -3.57 -3.59
C THR A 48 9.17 -2.55 -2.60
N HIS A 49 9.83 -1.40 -2.50
CA HIS A 49 9.28 -0.20 -1.84
C HIS A 49 8.93 0.90 -2.86
N VAL A 50 8.91 0.58 -4.15
CA VAL A 50 8.41 1.51 -5.17
C VAL A 50 6.89 1.62 -5.05
N ARG A 51 6.40 2.86 -4.97
CA ARG A 51 5.01 3.24 -4.71
C ARG A 51 4.50 4.13 -5.83
N PHE A 52 3.20 4.27 -5.96
CA PHE A 52 2.63 5.26 -6.87
C PHE A 52 3.13 6.67 -6.57
N GLY A 53 3.34 7.01 -5.29
CA GLY A 53 3.89 8.29 -4.85
C GLY A 53 5.26 8.62 -5.43
N ASN A 54 6.10 7.63 -5.78
CA ASN A 54 7.36 7.90 -6.46
C ASN A 54 7.15 8.52 -7.86
N PHE A 55 6.16 8.03 -8.60
CA PHE A 55 5.78 8.58 -9.92
C PHE A 55 5.11 9.94 -9.77
N GLU A 56 4.18 10.05 -8.82
CA GLU A 56 3.49 11.30 -8.49
C GLU A 56 4.48 12.41 -8.10
N TYR A 57 5.48 12.08 -7.27
CA TYR A 57 6.54 13.00 -6.88
C TYR A 57 7.28 13.59 -8.08
N LEU A 58 7.63 12.76 -9.07
CA LEU A 58 8.29 13.23 -10.29
C LEU A 58 7.37 14.15 -11.10
N CYS A 59 6.08 13.84 -11.16
CA CYS A 59 5.10 14.66 -11.86
C CYS A 59 4.93 16.05 -11.23
N HIS A 60 4.89 16.14 -9.89
CA HIS A 60 4.63 17.37 -9.16
C HIS A 60 5.87 18.25 -8.94
N ASN A 61 7.07 17.70 -9.07
CA ASN A 61 8.32 18.43 -8.87
C ASN A 61 9.06 18.77 -10.18
N ASP A 62 8.32 18.88 -11.28
CA ASP A 62 8.84 19.22 -12.61
C ASP A 62 10.01 18.31 -13.07
N LYS A 63 9.92 17.02 -12.71
CA LYS A 63 10.91 15.98 -13.05
C LYS A 63 10.32 14.90 -13.96
N LYS A 64 9.33 15.26 -14.77
CA LYS A 64 8.62 14.30 -15.64
C LYS A 64 9.52 13.59 -16.65
N GLU A 65 10.63 14.20 -17.00
CA GLU A 65 11.65 13.61 -17.86
C GLU A 65 12.29 12.34 -17.28
N LEU A 66 12.23 12.15 -15.94
CA LEU A 66 12.74 10.95 -15.25
C LEU A 66 11.70 9.81 -15.19
N LEU A 67 10.44 10.04 -15.54
CA LEU A 67 9.42 8.99 -15.52
C LEU A 67 9.77 7.78 -16.40
N PRO A 68 10.24 7.94 -17.66
CA PRO A 68 10.63 6.81 -18.48
C PRO A 68 11.79 5.99 -17.88
N GLU A 69 12.72 6.64 -17.20
CA GLU A 69 13.84 5.99 -16.52
C GLU A 69 13.34 5.16 -15.33
N LEU A 70 12.49 5.74 -14.46
CA LEU A 70 11.88 5.04 -13.34
C LEU A 70 11.01 3.85 -13.83
N MET A 71 10.20 4.04 -14.86
CA MET A 71 9.39 2.97 -15.45
C MET A 71 10.27 1.85 -16.00
N THR A 72 11.35 2.19 -16.72
CA THR A 72 12.28 1.21 -17.27
C THR A 72 12.93 0.41 -16.15
N HIS A 73 13.43 1.08 -15.10
CA HIS A 73 14.02 0.42 -13.94
C HIS A 73 13.03 -0.57 -13.29
N VAL A 74 11.78 -0.16 -13.07
CA VAL A 74 10.76 -1.03 -12.47
C VAL A 74 10.43 -2.21 -13.39
N ILE A 75 10.38 -2.00 -14.70
CA ILE A 75 10.15 -3.08 -15.66
C ILE A 75 11.31 -4.07 -15.64
N GLU A 76 12.55 -3.61 -15.69
CA GLU A 76 13.74 -4.45 -15.66
C GLU A 76 13.81 -5.34 -14.42
N GLU A 77 13.46 -4.78 -13.25
CA GLU A 77 13.55 -5.48 -11.98
C GLU A 77 12.37 -6.43 -11.71
N TYR A 78 11.15 -6.05 -12.10
CA TYR A 78 9.93 -6.75 -11.64
C TYR A 78 9.02 -7.25 -12.75
N PHE A 79 9.24 -6.86 -13.99
CA PHE A 79 8.44 -7.22 -15.17
C PHE A 79 9.35 -7.53 -16.37
N SER A 80 10.43 -8.27 -16.11
CA SER A 80 11.50 -8.53 -17.10
C SER A 80 10.99 -9.17 -18.39
N GLU A 81 9.82 -9.83 -18.37
CA GLU A 81 9.14 -10.36 -19.54
C GLU A 81 8.71 -9.30 -20.55
N TYR A 82 8.67 -8.03 -20.14
CA TYR A 82 8.30 -6.91 -21.04
C TYR A 82 9.47 -6.17 -21.63
N ASN A 83 10.72 -6.41 -21.17
CA ASN A 83 11.90 -5.63 -21.52
C ASN A 83 12.10 -5.41 -23.01
N GLU A 84 11.95 -6.45 -23.81
CA GLU A 84 12.20 -6.45 -25.24
C GLU A 84 10.95 -6.11 -26.09
N LEU A 85 9.82 -5.78 -25.46
CA LEU A 85 8.58 -5.48 -26.15
C LEU A 85 8.47 -3.99 -26.49
N GLU A 86 8.01 -3.68 -27.71
CA GLU A 86 7.82 -2.29 -28.16
C GLU A 86 6.81 -1.53 -27.29
N ASN A 87 5.77 -2.23 -26.79
CA ASN A 87 4.70 -1.68 -25.97
C ASN A 87 4.90 -1.95 -24.46
N LYS A 88 6.14 -2.08 -23.99
CA LYS A 88 6.46 -2.44 -22.61
C LYS A 88 5.83 -1.52 -21.57
N PHE A 89 5.73 -0.23 -21.82
CA PHE A 89 5.13 0.73 -20.91
C PHE A 89 3.61 0.57 -20.78
N GLU A 90 2.93 0.23 -21.87
CA GLU A 90 1.50 -0.07 -21.85
C GLU A 90 1.22 -1.35 -21.07
N LEU A 91 1.99 -2.41 -21.32
CA LEU A 91 1.87 -3.69 -20.61
C LEU A 91 2.20 -3.54 -19.12
N PHE A 92 3.18 -2.72 -18.78
CA PHE A 92 3.49 -2.37 -17.40
C PHE A 92 2.30 -1.70 -16.73
N PHE A 93 1.73 -0.67 -17.36
CA PHE A 93 0.56 0.03 -16.84
C PHE A 93 -0.64 -0.91 -16.64
N GLU A 94 -0.96 -1.74 -17.63
CA GLU A 94 -2.03 -2.75 -17.53
C GLU A 94 -1.79 -3.72 -16.36
N SER A 95 -0.55 -4.14 -16.15
CA SER A 95 -0.19 -5.03 -15.04
C SER A 95 -0.35 -4.37 -13.69
N VAL A 96 0.03 -3.10 -13.56
CA VAL A 96 -0.16 -2.32 -12.34
C VAL A 96 -1.64 -2.16 -12.03
N VAL A 97 -2.46 -1.81 -13.02
CA VAL A 97 -3.92 -1.69 -12.86
C VAL A 97 -4.52 -3.01 -12.39
N ARG A 98 -4.16 -4.13 -13.03
CA ARG A 98 -4.65 -5.46 -12.68
C ARG A 98 -4.26 -5.86 -11.26
N LYS A 99 -2.99 -5.76 -10.91
CA LYS A 99 -2.48 -6.09 -9.57
C LYS A 99 -3.14 -5.27 -8.47
N THR A 100 -3.36 -3.98 -8.73
CA THR A 100 -4.05 -3.09 -7.80
C THR A 100 -5.52 -3.48 -7.63
N ALA A 101 -6.21 -3.77 -8.72
CA ALA A 101 -7.60 -4.20 -8.67
C ALA A 101 -7.77 -5.55 -7.94
N GLU A 102 -6.89 -6.51 -8.20
CA GLU A 102 -6.85 -7.80 -7.51
C GLU A 102 -6.60 -7.63 -6.01
N LEU A 103 -5.63 -6.78 -5.62
CA LEU A 103 -5.34 -6.50 -4.21
C LEU A 103 -6.55 -5.93 -3.50
N ILE A 104 -7.20 -4.92 -4.08
CA ILE A 104 -8.38 -4.28 -3.48
C ILE A 104 -9.56 -5.26 -3.43
N ALA A 105 -9.75 -6.11 -4.45
CA ALA A 105 -10.75 -7.16 -4.42
C ALA A 105 -10.51 -8.13 -3.26
N HIS A 106 -9.26 -8.53 -3.01
CA HIS A 106 -8.91 -9.35 -1.84
C HIS A 106 -9.25 -8.65 -0.53
N TRP A 107 -8.93 -7.35 -0.38
CA TRP A 107 -9.31 -6.59 0.83
C TRP A 107 -10.82 -6.57 1.04
N GLN A 108 -11.59 -6.37 -0.05
CA GLN A 108 -13.06 -6.37 0.03
C GLN A 108 -13.61 -7.74 0.47
N THR A 109 -13.03 -8.86 -0.01
CA THR A 109 -13.51 -10.21 0.34
C THR A 109 -13.29 -10.57 1.80
N VAL A 110 -12.25 -10.04 2.44
CA VAL A 110 -11.93 -10.32 3.86
C VAL A 110 -12.40 -9.23 4.82
N GLY A 111 -13.10 -8.21 4.30
CA GLY A 111 -13.59 -7.09 5.11
C GLY A 111 -12.46 -6.20 5.65
N PHE A 112 -11.33 -6.10 4.95
CA PHE A 112 -10.21 -5.26 5.34
C PHE A 112 -10.39 -3.83 4.83
N ALA A 113 -10.33 -2.85 5.75
CA ALA A 113 -10.28 -1.43 5.44
C ALA A 113 -8.86 -0.91 5.70
N HIS A 114 -8.19 -0.43 4.66
CA HIS A 114 -6.82 0.10 4.77
C HIS A 114 -6.77 1.44 5.53
N GLY A 115 -7.71 2.32 5.26
CA GLY A 115 -7.90 3.60 5.96
C GLY A 115 -7.03 4.76 5.51
N VAL A 116 -5.98 4.54 4.70
CA VAL A 116 -5.16 5.61 4.08
C VAL A 116 -4.58 5.10 2.76
N MET A 117 -5.34 5.22 1.69
CA MET A 117 -4.95 4.75 0.35
C MET A 117 -4.45 5.90 -0.52
N ASN A 118 -3.58 6.75 0.00
CA ASN A 118 -2.87 7.72 -0.82
C ASN A 118 -1.76 7.00 -1.62
N THR A 119 -1.23 7.66 -2.63
CA THR A 119 -0.21 7.12 -3.54
C THR A 119 1.05 6.62 -2.83
N ASP A 120 1.40 7.21 -1.66
CA ASP A 120 2.53 6.78 -0.84
C ASP A 120 2.30 5.45 -0.12
N ASN A 121 1.05 4.99 -0.02
CA ASN A 121 0.67 3.76 0.66
C ASN A 121 0.24 2.64 -0.31
N MET A 122 0.44 2.85 -1.60
CA MET A 122 0.08 1.89 -2.65
C MET A 122 1.32 1.38 -3.38
N SER A 123 1.56 0.08 -3.26
CA SER A 123 2.68 -0.61 -3.93
C SER A 123 2.45 -0.71 -5.43
N ILE A 124 3.50 -0.49 -6.21
CA ILE A 124 3.46 -0.69 -7.67
C ILE A 124 3.28 -2.17 -8.04
N LEU A 125 3.57 -3.10 -7.14
CA LEU A 125 3.41 -4.54 -7.35
C LEU A 125 2.11 -5.11 -6.78
N GLY A 126 1.22 -4.29 -6.20
CA GLY A 126 -0.03 -4.75 -5.60
C GLY A 126 0.18 -5.51 -4.29
N GLU A 127 1.12 -5.09 -3.48
CA GLU A 127 1.32 -5.59 -2.12
C GLU A 127 0.71 -4.63 -1.08
N THR A 128 0.07 -5.17 -0.05
CA THR A 128 -0.37 -4.37 1.09
C THR A 128 0.83 -3.99 1.93
N PHE A 129 1.05 -2.70 2.15
CA PHE A 129 2.02 -2.21 3.12
C PHE A 129 1.57 -0.89 3.75
N ASP A 130 2.30 -0.41 4.76
CA ASP A 130 1.95 0.77 5.54
C ASP A 130 0.62 0.63 6.30
N PHE A 131 0.54 -0.39 7.13
CA PHE A 131 -0.58 -0.65 8.01
C PHE A 131 -0.73 0.42 9.10
N GLY A 132 -1.33 1.56 8.74
CA GLY A 132 -1.64 2.66 9.66
C GLY A 132 -2.93 2.40 10.45
N PRO A 133 -3.99 3.16 10.17
CA PRO A 133 -5.27 3.04 10.88
C PRO A 133 -6.17 1.94 10.33
N PHE A 134 -5.64 0.84 9.86
CA PHE A 134 -6.41 -0.26 9.28
C PHE A 134 -7.43 -0.86 10.26
N GLY A 135 -8.42 -1.55 9.74
CA GLY A 135 -9.36 -2.35 10.51
C GLY A 135 -9.98 -3.47 9.69
N PHE A 136 -10.53 -4.47 10.39
CA PHE A 136 -11.39 -5.49 9.79
C PHE A 136 -12.82 -5.27 10.23
N LEU A 137 -13.75 -5.55 9.33
CA LEU A 137 -15.18 -5.50 9.64
C LEU A 137 -15.57 -6.68 10.56
N GLU A 138 -16.24 -6.40 11.67
CA GLU A 138 -16.90 -7.46 12.48
C GLU A 138 -18.22 -7.89 11.86
N ASN A 139 -18.95 -6.91 11.31
CA ASN A 139 -20.18 -7.11 10.56
C ASN A 139 -20.09 -6.31 9.27
N TYR A 140 -20.83 -6.70 8.25
CA TYR A 140 -20.81 -5.97 6.98
C TYR A 140 -21.36 -4.55 7.16
N GLN A 141 -20.48 -3.59 7.12
CA GLN A 141 -20.74 -2.15 7.21
C GLN A 141 -20.06 -1.42 6.06
N PRO A 142 -20.77 -1.18 4.95
CA PRO A 142 -20.17 -0.55 3.76
C PRO A 142 -19.48 0.80 4.05
N ASN A 143 -20.07 1.59 4.95
CA ASN A 143 -19.56 2.92 5.30
C ASN A 143 -18.55 2.90 6.48
N TYR A 144 -17.97 1.74 6.79
CA TYR A 144 -16.99 1.64 7.88
C TYR A 144 -15.75 2.49 7.59
N ILE A 145 -15.38 3.32 8.56
CA ILE A 145 -14.20 4.19 8.54
C ILE A 145 -13.31 3.79 9.71
N CYS A 146 -12.15 3.23 9.42
CA CYS A 146 -11.18 2.83 10.46
C CYS A 146 -10.23 3.96 10.85
N ASN A 147 -10.12 5.01 10.04
CA ASN A 147 -9.25 6.14 10.26
C ASN A 147 -10.00 7.28 10.96
N HIS A 148 -9.70 7.52 12.23
CA HIS A 148 -10.34 8.58 13.03
C HIS A 148 -10.12 10.00 12.48
N SER A 149 -9.10 10.20 11.64
CA SER A 149 -8.82 11.49 10.99
C SER A 149 -9.54 11.66 9.64
N ASP A 150 -10.18 10.61 9.15
CA ASP A 150 -10.95 10.65 7.90
C ASP A 150 -12.41 11.04 8.14
N TYR A 151 -12.62 12.28 8.54
CA TYR A 151 -13.95 12.81 8.86
C TYR A 151 -14.94 12.78 7.69
N GLN A 152 -14.44 12.73 6.46
CA GLN A 152 -15.27 12.73 5.24
C GLN A 152 -15.52 11.33 4.70
N GLY A 153 -14.88 10.30 5.25
CA GLY A 153 -15.00 8.92 4.78
C GLY A 153 -14.38 8.68 3.40
N ARG A 154 -13.36 9.47 3.02
CA ARG A 154 -12.66 9.29 1.75
C ARG A 154 -12.19 7.84 1.59
N TYR A 155 -11.66 7.26 2.66
CA TYR A 155 -11.12 5.90 2.70
C TYR A 155 -12.07 4.91 3.38
N ALA A 156 -13.40 5.16 3.36
CA ALA A 156 -14.39 4.21 3.82
C ALA A 156 -14.28 2.88 3.04
N PHE A 157 -14.66 1.79 3.69
CA PHE A 157 -14.54 0.44 3.12
C PHE A 157 -15.14 0.30 1.72
N ASN A 158 -16.37 0.80 1.51
CA ASN A 158 -17.04 0.75 0.21
C ASN A 158 -16.41 1.66 -0.85
N ASN A 159 -15.57 2.61 -0.46
CA ASN A 159 -14.94 3.57 -1.38
C ASN A 159 -13.55 3.10 -1.85
N GLN A 160 -12.97 2.06 -1.26
CA GLN A 160 -11.64 1.56 -1.60
C GLN A 160 -11.46 1.26 -3.10
N PRO A 161 -12.42 0.64 -3.82
CA PRO A 161 -12.28 0.43 -5.26
C PRO A 161 -12.17 1.73 -6.06
N ASN A 162 -12.94 2.75 -5.68
CA ASN A 162 -12.90 4.05 -6.34
C ASN A 162 -11.58 4.79 -6.10
N ILE A 163 -11.03 4.67 -4.89
CA ILE A 163 -9.72 5.25 -4.57
C ILE A 163 -8.60 4.53 -5.32
N GLY A 164 -8.66 3.19 -5.42
CA GLY A 164 -7.69 2.44 -6.22
C GLY A 164 -7.72 2.78 -7.71
N LEU A 165 -8.90 3.10 -8.23
CA LEU A 165 -9.05 3.56 -9.61
C LEU A 165 -8.52 5.00 -9.80
N TRP A 166 -8.62 5.84 -8.75
CA TRP A 166 -8.15 7.22 -8.80
C TRP A 166 -6.61 7.31 -8.75
N ASN A 167 -5.96 6.42 -7.99
CA ASN A 167 -4.50 6.35 -7.89
C ASN A 167 -3.84 5.91 -9.20
#